data_33fa207d84319305bbd8d947d6c8f180
#
_entry.id   33fa207d84319305bbd8d947d6c8f180
#
_cell.length_a   1.000
_cell.length_b   1.000
_cell.length_c   1.000
_cell.angle_alpha   90.00
_cell.angle_beta   90.00
_cell.angle_gamma   90.00
#
_symmetry.space_group_name_H-M   'P 1'
#
loop_
_entity.id
_entity.type
_entity.pdbx_description
1 polymer ?
#
loop_
_entity_poly.entity_id
_entity_poly.type
_entity_poly.pdbx_seq_one_letter_code
_entity_poly.pdbx_strand_id
1 'polypeptide(L)'
;MTDRAGALLAPALEMRGITKRYPGVVANDHIDLDVRPGEIHALLGENGAGKTTLMNVLYGLATPDEGEILLDGTPVKIAGPADAISRGIDMVHQHFMLVPVLTVAENILLGEETMANPVFLDRKKARTQIVDLGLRFGFEIDPDARVGSLSVGAQQRVEILKALYRRAKILVLDEPTAVLTPQETEEIFAVLRRLAEQGHSIVFISHKLYEVLEIADRITVIRRGRVVGERQPSETDEDDLAELMVGREVQLTVDRGESHPAATVLSVTGLRVRDDRGNEVVRGVDLEVRAGEILGIAGVAGNGQDELVEAIIGLRRPTSGKVMLAGKDMTGRAPRDMNEAGVAYVPADRHRFGLILSFPLSDNLVLTSYYRSPFARGLLRDEAAIRREAEAVIERFDIRTPSATVRAGTLSGGNQQKAVVAREFGRDLELLVLDQPTRGLDVGSIEFIHRQAIAKRDAGTAILLVSAELDEILEMSDRIGVMYRGQIVRVLDGPTADKNEVGILMATGGAARPAADMAEVRA
;
A
#
# COMPACT_ATOMS: atom_id res chain seq x y z
N MET A 1 -29.85 0.08 -15.01
CA MET A 1 -31.10 -0.57 -14.57
C MET A 1 -32.25 0.41 -14.71
N THR A 2 -33.30 0.05 -15.38
CA THR A 2 -34.52 0.86 -15.46
C THR A 2 -35.59 0.20 -14.59
N ASP A 3 -36.39 1.01 -13.87
CA ASP A 3 -37.61 0.56 -13.20
C ASP A 3 -38.56 -0.10 -14.20
N ARG A 4 -39.55 -0.90 -13.71
CA ARG A 4 -40.64 -1.50 -14.51
C ARG A 4 -41.39 -0.48 -15.39
N ALA A 5 -41.18 0.81 -15.17
CA ALA A 5 -41.76 1.93 -15.90
C ALA A 5 -40.78 2.61 -16.91
N GLY A 6 -39.55 2.13 -17.08
CA GLY A 6 -38.58 2.74 -17.98
C GLY A 6 -37.92 4.05 -17.49
N ALA A 7 -38.17 4.47 -16.26
CA ALA A 7 -37.50 5.60 -15.63
C ALA A 7 -36.12 5.19 -15.08
N LEU A 8 -35.11 6.03 -15.31
CA LEU A 8 -33.81 5.87 -14.64
C LEU A 8 -34.03 5.97 -13.11
N LEU A 9 -33.67 4.95 -12.36
CA LEU A 9 -33.70 5.00 -10.89
C LEU A 9 -32.82 6.17 -10.42
N ALA A 10 -33.32 6.93 -9.44
CA ALA A 10 -32.52 7.97 -8.80
C ALA A 10 -31.25 7.34 -8.20
N PRO A 11 -30.09 8.04 -8.26
CA PRO A 11 -28.87 7.57 -7.59
C PRO A 11 -29.10 7.36 -6.09
N ALA A 12 -28.49 6.32 -5.53
CA ALA A 12 -28.51 6.07 -4.08
C ALA A 12 -27.76 7.16 -3.31
N LEU A 13 -26.71 7.69 -3.94
CA LEU A 13 -25.89 8.80 -3.42
C LEU A 13 -25.64 9.79 -4.54
N GLU A 14 -25.80 11.09 -4.24
CA GLU A 14 -25.29 12.17 -5.07
C GLU A 14 -24.56 13.19 -4.20
N MET A 15 -23.39 13.60 -4.63
CA MET A 15 -22.61 14.70 -4.08
C MET A 15 -22.51 15.76 -5.19
N ARG A 16 -23.07 16.95 -4.98
CA ARG A 16 -23.14 18.00 -5.99
C ARG A 16 -22.33 19.21 -5.59
N GLY A 17 -21.37 19.61 -6.42
CA GLY A 17 -20.55 20.80 -6.27
C GLY A 17 -19.75 20.84 -4.95
N ILE A 18 -19.34 19.68 -4.45
CA ILE A 18 -18.64 19.59 -3.16
C ILE A 18 -17.32 20.33 -3.21
N THR A 19 -17.22 21.37 -2.38
CA THR A 19 -15.99 22.14 -2.21
C THR A 19 -15.52 22.04 -0.77
N LYS A 20 -14.22 21.71 -0.58
CA LYS A 20 -13.57 21.69 0.73
C LYS A 20 -12.22 22.38 0.68
N ARG A 21 -12.05 23.38 1.53
CA ARG A 21 -10.83 24.20 1.66
C ARG A 21 -10.15 23.92 3.00
N TYR A 22 -8.86 23.84 2.97
CA TYR A 22 -7.98 23.87 4.16
C TYR A 22 -6.99 25.03 4.02
N PRO A 23 -6.33 25.50 5.09
CA PRO A 23 -5.36 26.58 4.99
C PRO A 23 -4.30 26.32 3.91
N GLY A 24 -4.32 27.12 2.85
CA GLY A 24 -3.39 27.01 1.72
C GLY A 24 -3.71 25.98 0.64
N VAL A 25 -4.80 25.20 0.77
CA VAL A 25 -5.16 24.13 -0.20
C VAL A 25 -6.66 24.04 -0.41
N VAL A 26 -7.08 23.96 -1.67
CA VAL A 26 -8.44 23.54 -2.04
C VAL A 26 -8.38 22.03 -2.29
N ALA A 27 -8.86 21.25 -1.33
CA ALA A 27 -8.76 19.79 -1.39
C ALA A 27 -9.83 19.17 -2.31
N ASN A 28 -11.03 19.76 -2.36
CA ASN A 28 -12.08 19.45 -3.33
C ASN A 28 -12.61 20.77 -3.88
N ASP A 29 -12.80 20.84 -5.18
CA ASP A 29 -13.21 22.02 -5.92
C ASP A 29 -14.35 21.66 -6.87
N HIS A 30 -15.59 21.90 -6.43
CA HIS A 30 -16.84 21.64 -7.15
C HIS A 30 -16.93 20.19 -7.67
N ILE A 31 -16.70 19.21 -6.78
CA ILE A 31 -16.78 17.78 -7.14
C ILE A 31 -18.24 17.36 -7.23
N ASP A 32 -18.58 16.75 -8.36
CA ASP A 32 -19.80 16.00 -8.57
C ASP A 32 -19.47 14.51 -8.57
N LEU A 33 -20.23 13.71 -7.81
CA LEU A 33 -20.14 12.25 -7.76
C LEU A 33 -21.52 11.67 -7.52
N ASP A 34 -21.94 10.72 -8.34
CA ASP A 34 -23.15 9.95 -8.12
C ASP A 34 -22.87 8.45 -8.09
N VAL A 35 -23.63 7.72 -7.30
CA VAL A 35 -23.54 6.25 -7.19
C VAL A 35 -24.94 5.68 -7.28
N ARG A 36 -25.14 4.73 -8.19
CA ARG A 36 -26.45 4.10 -8.44
C ARG A 36 -26.69 2.96 -7.47
N PRO A 37 -27.96 2.58 -7.22
CA PRO A 37 -28.26 1.37 -6.44
C PRO A 37 -27.63 0.11 -7.06
N GLY A 38 -26.88 -0.66 -6.25
CA GLY A 38 -26.25 -1.87 -6.72
C GLY A 38 -25.04 -1.68 -7.65
N GLU A 39 -24.46 -0.47 -7.66
CA GLU A 39 -23.28 -0.12 -8.46
C GLU A 39 -22.01 -0.23 -7.61
N ILE A 40 -20.94 -0.75 -8.19
CA ILE A 40 -19.57 -0.60 -7.69
C ILE A 40 -18.93 0.55 -8.45
N HIS A 41 -18.89 1.72 -7.83
CA HIS A 41 -18.32 2.93 -8.40
C HIS A 41 -16.90 3.13 -7.90
N ALA A 42 -15.92 3.04 -8.79
CA ALA A 42 -14.53 3.29 -8.41
C ALA A 42 -14.20 4.78 -8.39
N LEU A 43 -13.53 5.22 -7.32
CA LEU A 43 -12.99 6.57 -7.18
C LEU A 43 -11.47 6.50 -7.26
N LEU A 44 -10.92 6.96 -8.38
CA LEU A 44 -9.52 6.86 -8.74
C LEU A 44 -8.82 8.22 -8.66
N GLY A 45 -7.51 8.23 -8.40
CA GLY A 45 -6.70 9.46 -8.38
C GLY A 45 -5.43 9.29 -7.57
N GLU A 46 -4.45 10.16 -7.78
CA GLU A 46 -3.18 10.17 -7.03
C GLU A 46 -3.39 10.41 -5.52
N ASN A 47 -2.35 10.14 -4.73
CA ASN A 47 -2.32 10.50 -3.33
C ASN A 47 -2.37 12.04 -3.18
N GLY A 48 -3.30 12.53 -2.34
CA GLY A 48 -3.56 13.97 -2.22
C GLY A 48 -4.48 14.55 -3.30
N ALA A 49 -5.06 13.74 -4.19
CA ALA A 49 -6.01 14.19 -5.20
C ALA A 49 -7.35 14.70 -4.62
N GLY A 50 -7.64 14.40 -3.34
CA GLY A 50 -8.86 14.82 -2.66
C GLY A 50 -9.85 13.70 -2.35
N LYS A 51 -9.55 12.42 -2.70
CA LYS A 51 -10.44 11.27 -2.48
C LYS A 51 -10.85 11.10 -1.01
N THR A 52 -9.88 10.97 -0.12
CA THR A 52 -10.13 10.81 1.33
C THR A 52 -10.87 12.02 1.90
N THR A 53 -10.60 13.24 1.41
CA THR A 53 -11.33 14.44 1.83
C THR A 53 -12.79 14.36 1.42
N LEU A 54 -13.08 13.93 0.20
CA LEU A 54 -14.44 13.76 -0.30
C LEU A 54 -15.20 12.71 0.53
N MET A 55 -14.56 11.59 0.84
CA MET A 55 -15.16 10.54 1.70
C MET A 55 -15.32 11.00 3.14
N ASN A 56 -14.40 11.79 3.67
CA ASN A 56 -14.57 12.42 4.99
C ASN A 56 -15.76 13.37 5.05
N VAL A 57 -16.06 14.06 3.94
CA VAL A 57 -17.29 14.86 3.82
C VAL A 57 -18.52 13.96 3.82
N LEU A 58 -18.51 12.87 3.03
CA LEU A 58 -19.61 11.90 2.99
C LEU A 58 -19.83 11.20 4.34
N TYR A 59 -18.77 10.87 5.07
CA TYR A 59 -18.86 10.19 6.36
C TYR A 59 -19.08 11.15 7.55
N GLY A 60 -19.13 12.48 7.28
CA GLY A 60 -19.37 13.51 8.30
C GLY A 60 -18.17 13.83 9.19
N LEU A 61 -16.96 13.38 8.83
CA LEU A 61 -15.70 13.77 9.50
C LEU A 61 -15.24 15.17 9.09
N ALA A 62 -15.73 15.68 7.96
CA ALA A 62 -15.50 17.04 7.49
C ALA A 62 -16.81 17.65 6.98
N THR A 63 -17.04 18.94 7.26
CA THR A 63 -18.17 19.65 6.68
C THR A 63 -17.73 20.29 5.36
N PRO A 64 -18.49 20.14 4.25
CA PRO A 64 -18.18 20.83 3.00
C PRO A 64 -18.35 22.36 3.19
N ASP A 65 -17.54 23.13 2.48
CA ASP A 65 -17.66 24.60 2.48
C ASP A 65 -18.75 25.04 1.49
N GLU A 66 -18.93 24.27 0.40
CA GLU A 66 -19.99 24.47 -0.63
C GLU A 66 -20.46 23.11 -1.15
N GLY A 67 -21.65 23.07 -1.73
CA GLY A 67 -22.26 21.88 -2.30
C GLY A 67 -23.25 21.19 -1.36
N GLU A 68 -23.85 20.12 -1.84
CA GLU A 68 -24.87 19.35 -1.12
C GLU A 68 -24.73 17.85 -1.34
N ILE A 69 -25.21 17.06 -0.38
CA ILE A 69 -25.29 15.60 -0.46
C ILE A 69 -26.76 15.21 -0.52
N LEU A 70 -27.10 14.31 -1.45
CA LEU A 70 -28.44 13.74 -1.55
C LEU A 70 -28.35 12.22 -1.38
N LEU A 71 -29.29 11.67 -0.62
CA LEU A 71 -29.50 10.22 -0.50
C LEU A 71 -30.90 9.90 -1.07
N ASP A 72 -30.97 8.97 -2.00
CA ASP A 72 -32.19 8.62 -2.72
C ASP A 72 -32.93 9.89 -3.25
N GLY A 73 -32.16 10.85 -3.78
CA GLY A 73 -32.64 12.14 -4.31
C GLY A 73 -33.06 13.16 -3.25
N THR A 74 -32.90 12.87 -1.96
CA THR A 74 -33.28 13.80 -0.87
C THR A 74 -32.04 14.46 -0.28
N PRO A 75 -31.97 15.82 -0.25
CA PRO A 75 -30.85 16.54 0.35
C PRO A 75 -30.72 16.22 1.85
N VAL A 76 -29.49 15.93 2.27
CA VAL A 76 -29.18 15.59 3.67
C VAL A 76 -27.98 16.39 4.18
N LYS A 77 -27.96 16.67 5.47
CA LYS A 77 -26.78 17.16 6.17
C LYS A 77 -26.28 16.07 7.09
N ILE A 78 -25.04 15.64 6.93
CA ILE A 78 -24.43 14.59 7.75
C ILE A 78 -23.64 15.29 8.86
N ALA A 79 -24.07 15.08 10.10
CA ALA A 79 -23.53 15.76 11.27
C ALA A 79 -22.28 15.07 11.85
N GLY A 80 -22.01 13.82 11.44
CA GLY A 80 -20.90 13.02 11.93
C GLY A 80 -21.03 11.54 11.57
N PRO A 81 -20.03 10.70 11.91
CA PRO A 81 -20.04 9.28 11.58
C PRO A 81 -21.28 8.52 12.07
N ALA A 82 -21.75 8.81 13.29
CA ALA A 82 -22.95 8.16 13.83
C ALA A 82 -24.22 8.49 13.01
N ASP A 83 -24.33 9.74 12.51
CA ASP A 83 -25.43 10.15 11.63
C ASP A 83 -25.31 9.47 10.25
N ALA A 84 -24.09 9.38 9.67
CA ALA A 84 -23.82 8.66 8.44
C ALA A 84 -24.26 7.18 8.55
N ILE A 85 -23.82 6.49 9.60
CA ILE A 85 -24.19 5.09 9.89
C ILE A 85 -25.72 4.95 10.02
N SER A 86 -26.37 5.83 10.76
CA SER A 86 -27.84 5.78 10.93
C SER A 86 -28.61 5.94 9.62
N ARG A 87 -27.99 6.59 8.61
CA ARG A 87 -28.53 6.76 7.25
C ARG A 87 -28.14 5.62 6.31
N GLY A 88 -27.39 4.63 6.79
CA GLY A 88 -26.95 3.48 6.03
C GLY A 88 -25.67 3.72 5.21
N ILE A 89 -24.85 4.69 5.57
CA ILE A 89 -23.52 4.90 5.02
C ILE A 89 -22.49 4.39 6.02
N ASP A 90 -21.64 3.44 5.63
CA ASP A 90 -20.51 3.02 6.48
C ASP A 90 -19.21 2.99 5.66
N MET A 91 -18.07 3.07 6.35
CA MET A 91 -16.76 3.18 5.73
C MET A 91 -15.79 2.19 6.34
N VAL A 92 -15.16 1.41 5.47
CA VAL A 92 -14.00 0.58 5.79
C VAL A 92 -12.75 1.38 5.46
N HIS A 93 -11.99 1.71 6.49
CA HIS A 93 -10.80 2.53 6.38
C HIS A 93 -9.59 1.72 5.93
N GLN A 94 -8.60 2.39 5.32
CA GLN A 94 -7.31 1.81 4.91
C GLN A 94 -6.57 1.12 6.07
N HIS A 95 -6.67 1.67 7.29
CA HIS A 95 -6.18 1.02 8.51
C HIS A 95 -7.35 0.47 9.31
N PHE A 96 -7.30 -0.81 9.62
CA PHE A 96 -8.38 -1.48 10.36
C PHE A 96 -8.70 -0.79 11.67
N MET A 97 -9.98 -0.54 11.88
CA MET A 97 -10.51 0.03 13.14
C MET A 97 -10.96 -1.08 14.11
N LEU A 98 -10.30 -2.25 14.02
CA LEU A 98 -10.54 -3.39 14.90
C LEU A 98 -9.66 -3.31 16.15
N VAL A 99 -10.21 -3.75 17.28
CA VAL A 99 -9.50 -3.86 18.54
C VAL A 99 -8.89 -5.26 18.66
N PRO A 100 -7.55 -5.43 18.58
CA PRO A 100 -6.93 -6.75 18.43
C PRO A 100 -7.16 -7.71 19.60
N VAL A 101 -7.38 -7.19 20.82
CA VAL A 101 -7.60 -7.99 22.03
C VAL A 101 -9.03 -8.50 22.17
N LEU A 102 -9.98 -7.93 21.42
CA LEU A 102 -11.39 -8.34 21.41
C LEU A 102 -11.60 -9.49 20.40
N THR A 103 -12.68 -10.24 20.61
CA THR A 103 -13.15 -11.25 19.65
C THR A 103 -13.79 -10.58 18.43
N VAL A 104 -13.99 -11.35 17.36
CA VAL A 104 -14.72 -10.92 16.17
C VAL A 104 -16.12 -10.42 16.55
N ALA A 105 -16.87 -11.20 17.34
CA ALA A 105 -18.20 -10.80 17.78
C ALA A 105 -18.18 -9.50 18.60
N GLU A 106 -17.23 -9.34 19.52
CA GLU A 106 -17.10 -8.12 20.30
C GLU A 106 -16.77 -6.89 19.45
N ASN A 107 -15.91 -7.05 18.43
CA ASN A 107 -15.59 -5.97 17.49
C ASN A 107 -16.79 -5.54 16.62
N ILE A 108 -17.58 -6.51 16.15
CA ILE A 108 -18.77 -6.23 15.32
C ILE A 108 -19.86 -5.55 16.14
N LEU A 109 -20.04 -5.96 17.39
CA LEU A 109 -21.05 -5.40 18.29
C LEU A 109 -20.69 -4.03 18.84
N LEU A 110 -19.44 -3.61 18.73
CA LEU A 110 -18.99 -2.35 19.32
C LEU A 110 -19.71 -1.15 18.69
N GLY A 111 -20.57 -0.49 19.50
CA GLY A 111 -21.39 0.64 19.07
C GLY A 111 -22.76 0.26 18.47
N GLU A 112 -23.10 -1.03 18.37
CA GLU A 112 -24.37 -1.56 17.89
C GLU A 112 -24.76 -2.81 18.73
N GLU A 113 -24.79 -2.64 20.04
CA GLU A 113 -24.97 -3.74 20.97
C GLU A 113 -26.40 -4.36 20.88
N THR A 114 -26.47 -5.65 20.59
CA THR A 114 -27.72 -6.41 20.69
C THR A 114 -28.05 -6.66 22.16
N MET A 115 -29.08 -5.99 22.64
CA MET A 115 -29.48 -6.04 24.05
C MET A 115 -30.54 -7.11 24.30
N ALA A 116 -30.37 -7.92 25.33
CA ALA A 116 -31.41 -8.81 25.87
C ALA A 116 -32.44 -8.02 26.69
N ASN A 117 -31.98 -6.97 27.39
CA ASN A 117 -32.76 -5.99 28.12
C ASN A 117 -31.90 -4.70 28.23
N PRO A 118 -32.41 -3.57 28.79
CA PRO A 118 -31.68 -2.30 28.85
C PRO A 118 -30.31 -2.33 29.52
N VAL A 119 -29.91 -3.45 30.15
CA VAL A 119 -28.65 -3.55 30.90
C VAL A 119 -27.72 -4.65 30.40
N PHE A 120 -28.26 -5.73 29.80
CA PHE A 120 -27.48 -6.91 29.43
C PHE A 120 -27.43 -7.15 27.92
N LEU A 121 -26.23 -7.44 27.42
CA LEU A 121 -25.98 -7.86 26.04
C LEU A 121 -26.53 -9.27 25.79
N ASP A 122 -27.25 -9.46 24.69
CA ASP A 122 -27.62 -10.78 24.19
C ASP A 122 -26.51 -11.34 23.28
N ARG A 123 -25.41 -11.78 23.91
CA ARG A 123 -24.26 -12.33 23.19
C ARG A 123 -24.60 -13.53 22.31
N LYS A 124 -25.58 -14.37 22.76
CA LYS A 124 -25.96 -15.57 22.01
C LYS A 124 -26.69 -15.21 20.71
N LYS A 125 -27.65 -14.30 20.80
CA LYS A 125 -28.40 -13.81 19.65
C LYS A 125 -27.46 -13.07 18.65
N ALA A 126 -26.62 -12.19 19.17
CA ALA A 126 -25.63 -11.46 18.35
C ALA A 126 -24.69 -12.42 17.61
N ARG A 127 -24.18 -13.44 18.30
CA ARG A 127 -23.32 -14.47 17.69
C ARG A 127 -24.04 -15.19 16.55
N THR A 128 -25.29 -15.64 16.76
CA THR A 128 -26.07 -16.28 15.69
C THR A 128 -26.25 -15.33 14.50
N GLN A 129 -26.61 -14.07 14.75
CA GLN A 129 -26.77 -13.07 13.69
C GLN A 129 -25.49 -12.83 12.90
N ILE A 130 -24.32 -12.81 13.56
CA ILE A 130 -23.02 -12.63 12.92
C ILE A 130 -22.67 -13.83 12.03
N VAL A 131 -22.90 -15.05 12.53
CA VAL A 131 -22.65 -16.27 11.75
C VAL A 131 -23.59 -16.33 10.54
N ASP A 132 -24.89 -16.09 10.74
CA ASP A 132 -25.88 -16.10 9.65
C ASP A 132 -25.56 -15.04 8.58
N LEU A 133 -25.13 -13.85 9.02
CA LEU A 133 -24.72 -12.77 8.12
C LEU A 133 -23.45 -13.17 7.36
N GLY A 134 -22.47 -13.75 8.04
CA GLY A 134 -21.26 -14.28 7.41
C GLY A 134 -21.59 -15.30 6.32
N LEU A 135 -22.38 -16.32 6.65
CA LEU A 135 -22.78 -17.35 5.70
C LEU A 135 -23.54 -16.79 4.49
N ARG A 136 -24.42 -15.81 4.72
CA ARG A 136 -25.17 -15.15 3.64
C ARG A 136 -24.25 -14.50 2.59
N PHE A 137 -23.12 -13.91 3.03
CA PHE A 137 -22.17 -13.25 2.15
C PHE A 137 -20.95 -14.10 1.79
N GLY A 138 -20.92 -15.37 2.27
CA GLY A 138 -19.86 -16.33 1.97
C GLY A 138 -18.60 -16.10 2.78
N PHE A 139 -18.72 -15.52 3.97
CA PHE A 139 -17.62 -15.40 4.93
C PHE A 139 -17.67 -16.55 5.93
N GLU A 140 -16.63 -17.37 5.96
CA GLU A 140 -16.40 -18.29 7.07
C GLU A 140 -15.69 -17.52 8.20
N ILE A 141 -16.41 -17.23 9.28
CA ILE A 141 -15.88 -16.44 10.39
C ILE A 141 -16.18 -17.15 11.71
N ASP A 142 -15.13 -17.36 12.51
CA ASP A 142 -15.29 -17.76 13.91
C ASP A 142 -15.54 -16.51 14.77
N PRO A 143 -16.77 -16.34 15.32
CA PRO A 143 -17.12 -15.17 16.13
C PRO A 143 -16.33 -15.08 17.45
N ASP A 144 -15.73 -16.18 17.92
CA ASP A 144 -14.97 -16.23 19.16
C ASP A 144 -13.47 -16.06 18.96
N ALA A 145 -12.98 -16.09 17.72
CA ALA A 145 -11.59 -15.83 17.43
C ALA A 145 -11.18 -14.41 17.84
N ARG A 146 -9.99 -14.25 18.40
CA ARG A 146 -9.43 -12.92 18.69
C ARG A 146 -8.94 -12.28 17.40
N VAL A 147 -9.33 -11.05 17.14
CA VAL A 147 -8.96 -10.33 15.92
C VAL A 147 -7.44 -10.26 15.72
N GLY A 148 -6.67 -10.04 16.78
CA GLY A 148 -5.21 -10.01 16.71
C GLY A 148 -4.52 -11.32 16.29
N SER A 149 -5.24 -12.45 16.24
CA SER A 149 -4.73 -13.74 15.76
C SER A 149 -5.15 -14.06 14.33
N LEU A 150 -5.99 -13.23 13.71
CA LEU A 150 -6.47 -13.42 12.35
C LEU A 150 -5.44 -12.96 11.32
N SER A 151 -5.47 -13.59 10.13
CA SER A 151 -4.76 -13.06 8.96
C SER A 151 -5.33 -11.69 8.57
N VAL A 152 -4.56 -10.91 7.83
CA VAL A 152 -4.97 -9.57 7.38
C VAL A 152 -6.24 -9.67 6.53
N GLY A 153 -6.33 -10.63 5.62
CA GLY A 153 -7.53 -10.86 4.80
C GLY A 153 -8.75 -11.25 5.64
N ALA A 154 -8.58 -12.02 6.73
CA ALA A 154 -9.67 -12.31 7.66
C ALA A 154 -10.11 -11.06 8.44
N GLN A 155 -9.19 -10.18 8.85
CA GLN A 155 -9.51 -8.91 9.48
C GLN A 155 -10.30 -8.00 8.54
N GLN A 156 -9.95 -7.94 7.25
CA GLN A 156 -10.69 -7.20 6.23
C GLN A 156 -12.14 -7.69 6.13
N ARG A 157 -12.34 -9.01 6.09
CA ARG A 157 -13.68 -9.61 6.08
C ARG A 157 -14.50 -9.23 7.32
N VAL A 158 -13.86 -9.14 8.49
CA VAL A 158 -14.51 -8.70 9.73
C VAL A 158 -14.95 -7.23 9.65
N GLU A 159 -14.14 -6.33 9.07
CA GLU A 159 -14.53 -4.91 8.87
C GLU A 159 -15.74 -4.79 7.94
N ILE A 160 -15.74 -5.52 6.82
CA ILE A 160 -16.89 -5.52 5.90
C ILE A 160 -18.13 -6.07 6.61
N LEU A 161 -17.99 -7.19 7.34
CA LEU A 161 -19.10 -7.78 8.07
C LEU A 161 -19.65 -6.85 9.14
N LYS A 162 -18.80 -6.08 9.81
CA LYS A 162 -19.19 -5.05 10.79
C LYS A 162 -20.05 -3.97 10.16
N ALA A 163 -19.66 -3.47 8.97
CA ALA A 163 -20.47 -2.49 8.23
C ALA A 163 -21.82 -3.07 7.79
N LEU A 164 -21.86 -4.33 7.35
CA LEU A 164 -23.09 -5.02 6.97
C LEU A 164 -24.00 -5.29 8.19
N TYR A 165 -23.43 -5.60 9.34
CA TYR A 165 -24.19 -5.77 10.59
C TYR A 165 -24.91 -4.48 10.97
N ARG A 166 -24.29 -3.32 10.71
CA ARG A 166 -24.87 -1.97 10.86
C ARG A 166 -25.86 -1.59 9.76
N ARG A 167 -26.15 -2.54 8.85
CA ARG A 167 -27.11 -2.36 7.75
C ARG A 167 -26.70 -1.27 6.74
N ALA A 168 -25.42 -1.14 6.48
CA ALA A 168 -24.92 -0.25 5.44
C ALA A 168 -25.60 -0.55 4.09
N LYS A 169 -26.15 0.48 3.45
CA LYS A 169 -26.66 0.44 2.06
C LYS A 169 -25.61 0.97 1.10
N ILE A 170 -24.87 1.97 1.55
CA ILE A 170 -23.74 2.58 0.83
C ILE A 170 -22.48 2.23 1.62
N LEU A 171 -21.58 1.50 0.98
CA LEU A 171 -20.33 1.04 1.57
C LEU A 171 -19.15 1.74 0.90
N VAL A 172 -18.38 2.49 1.66
CA VAL A 172 -17.13 3.11 1.19
C VAL A 172 -15.97 2.22 1.60
N LEU A 173 -15.14 1.82 0.65
CA LEU A 173 -13.96 0.98 0.86
C LEU A 173 -12.72 1.78 0.45
N ASP A 174 -11.89 2.15 1.42
CA ASP A 174 -10.66 2.92 1.17
C ASP A 174 -9.46 1.98 1.13
N GLU A 175 -8.96 1.71 -0.08
CA GLU A 175 -7.85 0.79 -0.38
C GLU A 175 -7.98 -0.60 0.28
N PRO A 176 -9.10 -1.32 0.08
CA PRO A 176 -9.41 -2.53 0.85
C PRO A 176 -8.49 -3.71 0.54
N THR A 177 -7.68 -3.64 -0.50
CA THR A 177 -6.82 -4.73 -1.00
C THR A 177 -5.32 -4.44 -0.83
N ALA A 178 -4.96 -3.31 -0.20
CA ALA A 178 -3.57 -2.84 -0.12
C ALA A 178 -2.57 -3.82 0.54
N VAL A 179 -3.07 -4.76 1.34
CA VAL A 179 -2.25 -5.70 2.12
C VAL A 179 -2.65 -7.16 1.90
N LEU A 180 -3.47 -7.42 0.87
CA LEU A 180 -4.00 -8.75 0.54
C LEU A 180 -3.12 -9.46 -0.50
N THR A 181 -3.12 -10.78 -0.46
CA THR A 181 -2.59 -11.60 -1.55
C THR A 181 -3.53 -11.54 -2.76
N PRO A 182 -3.06 -11.85 -3.98
CA PRO A 182 -3.94 -11.91 -5.16
C PRO A 182 -5.17 -12.79 -4.96
N GLN A 183 -5.01 -13.95 -4.33
CA GLN A 183 -6.11 -14.87 -4.05
C GLN A 183 -7.14 -14.28 -3.06
N GLU A 184 -6.65 -13.61 -1.99
CA GLU A 184 -7.54 -12.92 -1.03
C GLU A 184 -8.27 -11.74 -1.70
N THR A 185 -7.63 -11.05 -2.66
CA THR A 185 -8.25 -9.97 -3.45
C THR A 185 -9.41 -10.51 -4.29
N GLU A 186 -9.22 -11.63 -5.01
CA GLU A 186 -10.28 -12.29 -5.78
C GLU A 186 -11.47 -12.70 -4.91
N GLU A 187 -11.19 -13.23 -3.70
CA GLU A 187 -12.25 -13.58 -2.74
C GLU A 187 -13.06 -12.34 -2.30
N ILE A 188 -12.39 -11.23 -2.02
CA ILE A 188 -13.05 -9.97 -1.66
C ILE A 188 -13.88 -9.44 -2.84
N PHE A 189 -13.35 -9.47 -4.06
CA PHE A 189 -14.08 -9.04 -5.26
C PHE A 189 -15.36 -9.86 -5.47
N ALA A 190 -15.29 -11.18 -5.30
CA ALA A 190 -16.46 -12.04 -5.38
C ALA A 190 -17.53 -11.68 -4.32
N VAL A 191 -17.11 -11.22 -3.15
CA VAL A 191 -18.03 -10.73 -2.11
C VAL A 191 -18.64 -9.39 -2.50
N LEU A 192 -17.83 -8.44 -2.97
CA LEU A 192 -18.31 -7.11 -3.37
C LEU A 192 -19.32 -7.19 -4.51
N ARG A 193 -19.07 -8.04 -5.52
CA ARG A 193 -20.05 -8.29 -6.59
C ARG A 193 -21.37 -8.82 -6.04
N ARG A 194 -21.34 -9.81 -5.12
CA ARG A 194 -22.56 -10.31 -4.47
C ARG A 194 -23.31 -9.26 -3.66
N LEU A 195 -22.60 -8.34 -2.99
CA LEU A 195 -23.20 -7.21 -2.28
C LEU A 195 -23.91 -6.26 -3.24
N ALA A 196 -23.26 -5.91 -4.35
CA ALA A 196 -23.84 -5.07 -5.38
C ALA A 196 -25.10 -5.71 -6.00
N GLU A 197 -25.07 -7.02 -6.33
CA GLU A 197 -26.22 -7.79 -6.80
C GLU A 197 -27.39 -7.78 -5.80
N GLN A 198 -27.12 -7.68 -4.49
CA GLN A 198 -28.14 -7.57 -3.43
C GLN A 198 -28.61 -6.12 -3.21
N GLY A 199 -28.14 -5.16 -4.03
CA GLY A 199 -28.58 -3.76 -4.03
C GLY A 199 -27.76 -2.84 -3.13
N HIS A 200 -26.62 -3.30 -2.58
CA HIS A 200 -25.69 -2.40 -1.90
C HIS A 200 -24.92 -1.55 -2.92
N SER A 201 -24.82 -0.25 -2.68
CA SER A 201 -24.00 0.64 -3.49
C SER A 201 -22.60 0.74 -2.88
N ILE A 202 -21.56 0.64 -3.70
CA ILE A 202 -20.18 0.55 -3.22
C ILE A 202 -19.35 1.65 -3.85
N VAL A 203 -18.67 2.46 -3.03
CA VAL A 203 -17.61 3.37 -3.46
C VAL A 203 -16.28 2.67 -3.19
N PHE A 204 -15.60 2.26 -4.25
CA PHE A 204 -14.34 1.54 -4.18
C PHE A 204 -13.17 2.48 -4.49
N ILE A 205 -12.32 2.75 -3.50
CA ILE A 205 -11.16 3.60 -3.67
C ILE A 205 -9.93 2.72 -3.77
N SER A 206 -9.22 2.83 -4.89
CA SER A 206 -7.93 2.16 -5.10
C SER A 206 -7.03 3.06 -5.95
N HIS A 207 -5.73 2.82 -5.87
CA HIS A 207 -4.73 3.36 -6.79
C HIS A 207 -4.20 2.27 -7.74
N LYS A 208 -4.62 1.01 -7.56
CA LYS A 208 -4.27 -0.14 -8.41
C LYS A 208 -5.24 -0.20 -9.58
N LEU A 209 -4.75 0.13 -10.76
CA LEU A 209 -5.58 0.29 -11.96
C LEU A 209 -6.28 -1.00 -12.38
N TYR A 210 -5.55 -2.13 -12.35
CA TYR A 210 -6.10 -3.44 -12.69
C TYR A 210 -7.28 -3.83 -11.78
N GLU A 211 -7.22 -3.51 -10.47
CA GLU A 211 -8.31 -3.78 -9.53
C GLU A 211 -9.57 -3.02 -9.90
N VAL A 212 -9.40 -1.75 -10.26
CA VAL A 212 -10.50 -0.86 -10.65
C VAL A 212 -11.15 -1.35 -11.95
N LEU A 213 -10.34 -1.72 -12.95
CA LEU A 213 -10.83 -2.26 -14.22
C LEU A 213 -11.56 -3.60 -14.04
N GLU A 214 -11.15 -4.41 -13.07
CA GLU A 214 -11.76 -5.70 -12.81
C GLU A 214 -13.09 -5.61 -12.07
N ILE A 215 -13.19 -4.72 -11.04
CA ILE A 215 -14.32 -4.76 -10.12
C ILE A 215 -15.40 -3.70 -10.40
N ALA A 216 -15.04 -2.55 -10.99
CA ALA A 216 -15.93 -1.42 -11.09
C ALA A 216 -16.94 -1.55 -12.24
N ASP A 217 -18.13 -0.97 -12.05
CA ASP A 217 -19.11 -0.72 -13.12
C ASP A 217 -18.84 0.63 -13.79
N ARG A 218 -18.33 1.59 -13.04
CA ARG A 218 -18.01 2.96 -13.48
C ARG A 218 -16.84 3.52 -12.66
N ILE A 219 -16.03 4.38 -13.27
CA ILE A 219 -14.79 4.92 -12.72
C ILE A 219 -14.83 6.43 -12.81
N THR A 220 -14.70 7.14 -11.68
CA THR A 220 -14.47 8.58 -11.63
C THR A 220 -13.03 8.87 -11.24
N VAL A 221 -12.34 9.67 -12.06
CA VAL A 221 -10.93 10.04 -11.79
C VAL A 221 -10.88 11.46 -11.23
N ILE A 222 -10.28 11.59 -10.04
CA ILE A 222 -10.02 12.89 -9.39
C ILE A 222 -8.54 13.23 -9.47
N ARG A 223 -8.26 14.46 -9.89
CA ARG A 223 -6.92 15.04 -9.91
C ARG A 223 -6.95 16.47 -9.41
N ARG A 224 -6.07 16.77 -8.42
CA ARG A 224 -5.93 18.11 -7.80
C ARG A 224 -7.26 18.69 -7.33
N GLY A 225 -8.10 17.87 -6.70
CA GLY A 225 -9.38 18.28 -6.16
C GLY A 225 -10.51 18.43 -7.16
N ARG A 226 -10.35 18.03 -8.41
CA ARG A 226 -11.39 18.11 -9.46
C ARG A 226 -11.59 16.77 -10.13
N VAL A 227 -12.81 16.49 -10.59
CA VAL A 227 -13.09 15.39 -11.50
C VAL A 227 -12.48 15.74 -12.86
N VAL A 228 -11.64 14.86 -13.39
CA VAL A 228 -10.97 15.04 -14.70
C VAL A 228 -11.48 14.09 -15.76
N GLY A 229 -12.21 13.07 -15.38
CA GLY A 229 -12.83 12.13 -16.33
C GLY A 229 -13.68 11.10 -15.62
N GLU A 230 -14.59 10.53 -16.37
CA GLU A 230 -15.41 9.38 -16.01
C GLU A 230 -15.29 8.33 -17.11
N ARG A 231 -15.17 7.04 -16.73
CA ARG A 231 -14.95 5.94 -17.66
C ARG A 231 -15.81 4.73 -17.28
N GLN A 232 -16.10 3.91 -18.28
CA GLN A 232 -16.55 2.53 -18.08
C GLN A 232 -15.35 1.60 -18.29
N PRO A 233 -15.19 0.53 -17.49
CA PRO A 233 -14.07 -0.39 -17.64
C PRO A 233 -13.94 -0.99 -19.06
N SER A 234 -15.05 -1.14 -19.77
CA SER A 234 -15.10 -1.64 -21.15
C SER A 234 -14.60 -0.66 -22.22
N GLU A 235 -14.40 0.61 -21.86
CA GLU A 235 -14.07 1.72 -22.76
C GLU A 235 -12.72 2.37 -22.44
N THR A 236 -11.96 1.79 -21.49
CA THR A 236 -10.69 2.34 -20.99
C THR A 236 -9.71 1.20 -20.69
N ASP A 237 -8.47 1.56 -20.48
CA ASP A 237 -7.38 0.67 -20.06
C ASP A 237 -6.53 1.33 -18.97
N GLU A 238 -5.50 0.62 -18.51
CA GLU A 238 -4.61 1.13 -17.46
C GLU A 238 -3.86 2.39 -17.89
N ASP A 239 -3.47 2.49 -19.16
CA ASP A 239 -2.71 3.63 -19.69
C ASP A 239 -3.57 4.91 -19.72
N ASP A 240 -4.83 4.84 -20.23
CA ASP A 240 -5.77 5.98 -20.22
C ASP A 240 -6.07 6.44 -18.79
N LEU A 241 -6.29 5.49 -17.86
CA LEU A 241 -6.54 5.82 -16.47
C LEU A 241 -5.31 6.46 -15.80
N ALA A 242 -4.12 5.95 -16.06
CA ALA A 242 -2.87 6.53 -15.55
C ALA A 242 -2.64 7.94 -16.10
N GLU A 243 -2.88 8.18 -17.39
CA GLU A 243 -2.79 9.51 -17.99
C GLU A 243 -3.77 10.49 -17.37
N LEU A 244 -5.01 10.09 -17.16
CA LEU A 244 -6.00 10.92 -16.47
C LEU A 244 -5.58 11.27 -15.04
N MET A 245 -5.04 10.30 -14.30
CA MET A 245 -4.59 10.49 -12.92
C MET A 245 -3.41 11.46 -12.82
N VAL A 246 -2.39 11.26 -13.64
CA VAL A 246 -1.11 12.01 -13.58
C VAL A 246 -1.20 13.30 -14.39
N GLY A 247 -1.95 13.29 -15.50
CA GLY A 247 -2.14 14.44 -16.42
C GLY A 247 -1.06 14.57 -17.48
N ARG A 248 -0.32 13.51 -17.72
CA ARG A 248 0.62 13.31 -18.81
C ARG A 248 0.66 11.82 -19.14
N GLU A 249 1.15 11.48 -20.29
CA GLU A 249 1.49 10.08 -20.61
C GLU A 249 2.45 9.49 -19.56
N VAL A 250 2.14 8.31 -19.08
CA VAL A 250 2.87 7.56 -18.07
C VAL A 250 3.22 6.19 -18.65
N GLN A 251 4.45 5.79 -18.52
CA GLN A 251 4.84 4.41 -18.82
C GLN A 251 4.64 3.56 -17.57
N LEU A 252 3.55 2.81 -17.52
CA LEU A 252 3.25 1.90 -16.41
C LEU A 252 4.27 0.77 -16.33
N THR A 253 4.70 0.25 -17.48
CA THR A 253 5.78 -0.73 -17.59
C THR A 253 7.07 -0.03 -17.95
N VAL A 254 8.08 -0.16 -17.10
CA VAL A 254 9.41 0.37 -17.40
C VAL A 254 10.15 -0.63 -18.26
N ASP A 255 10.56 -0.18 -19.47
CA ASP A 255 11.48 -0.98 -20.29
C ASP A 255 12.79 -1.15 -19.54
N ARG A 256 12.99 -2.35 -18.99
CA ARG A 256 14.18 -2.65 -18.18
C ARG A 256 15.39 -3.07 -19.02
N GLY A 257 15.21 -3.29 -20.32
CA GLY A 257 16.29 -3.82 -21.17
C GLY A 257 16.85 -5.17 -20.66
N GLU A 258 17.89 -5.67 -21.32
CA GLU A 258 18.62 -6.85 -20.85
C GLU A 258 19.58 -6.47 -19.72
N SER A 259 19.59 -7.24 -18.63
CA SER A 259 20.59 -7.08 -17.57
C SER A 259 21.91 -7.70 -17.97
N HIS A 260 23.01 -7.11 -17.51
CA HIS A 260 24.36 -7.61 -17.73
C HIS A 260 25.04 -7.92 -16.38
N PRO A 261 24.62 -8.99 -15.68
CA PRO A 261 25.18 -9.32 -14.38
C PRO A 261 26.68 -9.59 -14.45
N ALA A 262 27.44 -8.93 -13.56
CA ALA A 262 28.88 -9.11 -13.44
C ALA A 262 29.27 -9.86 -12.15
N ALA A 263 30.27 -9.41 -11.40
CA ALA A 263 30.73 -10.05 -10.19
C ALA A 263 29.69 -9.99 -9.06
N THR A 264 29.70 -10.97 -8.17
CA THR A 264 28.88 -10.97 -6.96
C THR A 264 29.31 -9.84 -6.02
N VAL A 265 28.37 -8.95 -5.69
CA VAL A 265 28.57 -7.81 -4.79
C VAL A 265 28.09 -8.16 -3.37
N LEU A 266 26.86 -8.68 -3.25
CA LEU A 266 26.32 -9.15 -1.97
C LEU A 266 26.28 -10.68 -1.97
N SER A 267 26.84 -11.31 -0.93
CA SER A 267 26.66 -12.74 -0.66
C SER A 267 26.26 -12.93 0.79
N VAL A 268 25.12 -13.57 0.99
CA VAL A 268 24.57 -13.92 2.29
C VAL A 268 24.59 -15.45 2.40
N THR A 269 25.16 -15.99 3.47
CA THR A 269 25.28 -17.44 3.64
C THR A 269 24.82 -17.88 5.01
N GLY A 270 23.83 -18.77 5.06
CA GLY A 270 23.30 -19.39 6.27
C GLY A 270 22.76 -18.40 7.29
N LEU A 271 22.24 -17.25 6.84
CA LEU A 271 21.86 -16.15 7.72
C LEU A 271 20.65 -16.52 8.58
N ARG A 272 20.80 -16.33 9.90
CA ARG A 272 19.72 -16.52 10.87
C ARG A 272 19.53 -15.25 11.68
N VAL A 273 18.28 -14.84 11.84
CA VAL A 273 17.92 -13.60 12.53
C VAL A 273 16.73 -13.84 13.44
N ARG A 274 16.71 -13.17 14.59
CA ARG A 274 15.57 -13.15 15.51
C ARG A 274 14.85 -11.82 15.48
N ASP A 275 13.52 -11.89 15.67
CA ASP A 275 12.69 -10.71 15.88
C ASP A 275 12.91 -10.11 17.29
N ASP A 276 12.22 -8.99 17.59
CA ASP A 276 12.30 -8.31 18.89
C ASP A 276 11.70 -9.15 20.05
N ARG A 277 10.92 -10.20 19.74
CA ARG A 277 10.34 -11.15 20.70
C ARG A 277 11.23 -12.35 20.93
N GLY A 278 12.36 -12.45 20.20
CA GLY A 278 13.31 -13.56 20.30
C GLY A 278 12.98 -14.77 19.42
N ASN A 279 11.93 -14.71 18.58
CA ASN A 279 11.61 -15.78 17.64
C ASN A 279 12.58 -15.76 16.47
N GLU A 280 13.02 -16.93 15.99
CA GLU A 280 13.81 -17.02 14.77
C GLU A 280 12.90 -16.86 13.55
N VAL A 281 13.03 -15.73 12.86
CA VAL A 281 12.21 -15.33 11.71
C VAL A 281 12.95 -15.44 10.38
N VAL A 282 14.30 -15.36 10.37
CA VAL A 282 15.15 -15.72 9.24
C VAL A 282 15.91 -17.00 9.60
N ARG A 283 15.78 -18.04 8.77
CA ARG A 283 16.10 -19.42 9.13
C ARG A 283 17.10 -20.07 8.19
N GLY A 284 18.30 -19.48 8.08
CA GLY A 284 19.37 -20.01 7.23
C GLY A 284 19.18 -19.59 5.76
N VAL A 285 19.08 -18.29 5.52
CA VAL A 285 18.93 -17.72 4.17
C VAL A 285 20.28 -17.67 3.49
N ASP A 286 20.29 -18.16 2.24
CA ASP A 286 21.38 -18.03 1.27
C ASP A 286 20.89 -17.20 0.09
N LEU A 287 21.60 -16.13 -0.29
CA LEU A 287 21.34 -15.33 -1.48
C LEU A 287 22.59 -14.63 -1.99
N GLU A 288 22.59 -14.31 -3.28
CA GLU A 288 23.64 -13.53 -3.93
C GLU A 288 23.01 -12.49 -4.86
N VAL A 289 23.58 -11.28 -4.83
CA VAL A 289 23.24 -10.20 -5.78
C VAL A 289 24.50 -9.78 -6.52
N ARG A 290 24.40 -9.69 -7.83
CA ARG A 290 25.51 -9.36 -8.72
C ARG A 290 25.47 -7.89 -9.10
N ALA A 291 26.61 -7.33 -9.47
CA ALA A 291 26.67 -6.01 -10.08
C ALA A 291 25.84 -5.99 -11.37
N GLY A 292 25.03 -4.95 -11.57
CA GLY A 292 24.16 -4.83 -12.73
C GLY A 292 22.94 -5.79 -12.71
N GLU A 293 22.52 -6.25 -11.53
CA GLU A 293 21.39 -7.16 -11.34
C GLU A 293 20.41 -6.60 -10.31
N ILE A 294 19.12 -6.81 -10.54
CA ILE A 294 18.06 -6.65 -9.54
C ILE A 294 17.62 -8.04 -9.09
N LEU A 295 17.93 -8.40 -7.84
CA LEU A 295 17.33 -9.54 -7.17
C LEU A 295 16.10 -9.08 -6.39
N GLY A 296 14.90 -9.51 -6.83
CA GLY A 296 13.65 -9.29 -6.12
C GLY A 296 13.42 -10.35 -5.05
N ILE A 297 12.97 -9.96 -3.87
CA ILE A 297 12.49 -10.88 -2.82
C ILE A 297 10.98 -10.73 -2.70
N ALA A 298 10.26 -11.72 -3.22
CA ALA A 298 8.81 -11.82 -3.11
C ALA A 298 8.42 -12.57 -1.84
N GLY A 299 7.39 -12.11 -1.14
CA GLY A 299 6.88 -12.80 0.05
C GLY A 299 5.79 -12.01 0.75
N VAL A 300 4.88 -12.72 1.43
CA VAL A 300 3.84 -12.09 2.24
C VAL A 300 4.47 -11.41 3.46
N ALA A 301 3.96 -10.24 3.82
CA ALA A 301 4.46 -9.48 4.98
C ALA A 301 4.54 -10.36 6.25
N GLY A 302 5.64 -10.23 7.00
CA GLY A 302 5.88 -11.01 8.22
C GLY A 302 6.58 -12.36 8.00
N ASN A 303 7.02 -12.66 6.78
CA ASN A 303 7.81 -13.87 6.50
C ASN A 303 9.32 -13.72 6.84
N GLY A 304 9.75 -12.57 7.39
CA GLY A 304 11.15 -12.32 7.80
C GLY A 304 11.93 -11.44 6.83
N GLN A 305 11.26 -10.80 5.85
CA GLN A 305 11.90 -9.89 4.90
C GLN A 305 12.53 -8.68 5.60
N ASP A 306 11.79 -8.05 6.52
CA ASP A 306 12.24 -6.86 7.25
C ASP A 306 13.51 -7.18 8.05
N GLU A 307 13.53 -8.30 8.78
CA GLU A 307 14.67 -8.73 9.57
C GLU A 307 15.87 -9.17 8.70
N LEU A 308 15.60 -9.71 7.50
CA LEU A 308 16.64 -10.01 6.52
C LEU A 308 17.31 -8.72 6.04
N VAL A 309 16.51 -7.73 5.63
CA VAL A 309 17.01 -6.41 5.21
C VAL A 309 17.77 -5.73 6.34
N GLU A 310 17.19 -5.66 7.55
CA GLU A 310 17.81 -5.05 8.72
C GLU A 310 19.16 -5.68 9.07
N ALA A 311 19.30 -7.01 8.89
CA ALA A 311 20.56 -7.69 9.12
C ALA A 311 21.61 -7.38 8.03
N ILE A 312 21.20 -7.28 6.76
CA ILE A 312 22.08 -6.94 5.63
C ILE A 312 22.61 -5.51 5.77
N ILE A 313 21.78 -4.54 6.18
CA ILE A 313 22.17 -3.13 6.31
C ILE A 313 22.77 -2.78 7.68
N GLY A 314 22.87 -3.76 8.59
CA GLY A 314 23.51 -3.60 9.90
C GLY A 314 22.64 -3.00 10.99
N LEU A 315 21.33 -2.84 10.78
CA LEU A 315 20.36 -2.40 11.81
C LEU A 315 20.09 -3.51 12.85
N ARG A 316 20.21 -4.78 12.45
CA ARG A 316 19.99 -5.94 13.31
C ARG A 316 21.18 -6.88 13.26
N ARG A 317 21.60 -7.42 14.41
CA ARG A 317 22.68 -8.40 14.43
C ARG A 317 22.13 -9.81 14.13
N PRO A 318 22.71 -10.52 13.14
CA PRO A 318 22.35 -11.91 12.91
C PRO A 318 22.80 -12.80 14.07
N THR A 319 22.09 -13.90 14.30
CA THR A 319 22.47 -14.90 15.30
C THR A 319 23.51 -15.88 14.76
N SER A 320 23.53 -16.10 13.45
CA SER A 320 24.56 -16.88 12.74
C SER A 320 24.52 -16.55 11.25
N GLY A 321 25.46 -17.10 10.50
CA GLY A 321 25.63 -16.85 9.07
C GLY A 321 26.61 -15.72 8.78
N LYS A 322 26.74 -15.37 7.49
CA LYS A 322 27.66 -14.33 7.01
C LYS A 322 26.98 -13.40 6.02
N VAL A 323 27.40 -12.14 6.05
CA VAL A 323 27.07 -11.11 5.06
C VAL A 323 28.38 -10.58 4.48
N MET A 324 28.64 -10.88 3.22
CA MET A 324 29.82 -10.42 2.47
C MET A 324 29.41 -9.33 1.50
N LEU A 325 30.14 -8.22 1.47
CA LEU A 325 29.96 -7.12 0.50
C LEU A 325 31.26 -6.91 -0.26
N ALA A 326 31.23 -7.04 -1.58
CA ALA A 326 32.42 -6.93 -2.45
C ALA A 326 33.62 -7.71 -1.91
N GLY A 327 33.38 -8.95 -1.43
CA GLY A 327 34.40 -9.85 -0.87
C GLY A 327 34.85 -9.53 0.57
N LYS A 328 34.29 -8.50 1.23
CA LYS A 328 34.59 -8.14 2.63
C LYS A 328 33.52 -8.67 3.57
N ASP A 329 33.93 -9.20 4.72
CA ASP A 329 32.99 -9.62 5.77
C ASP A 329 32.42 -8.39 6.50
N MET A 330 31.14 -8.16 6.31
CA MET A 330 30.36 -7.06 6.91
C MET A 330 29.36 -7.56 7.95
N THR A 331 29.45 -8.81 8.37
CA THR A 331 28.52 -9.45 9.30
C THR A 331 28.41 -8.68 10.62
N GLY A 332 27.20 -8.18 10.93
CA GLY A 332 26.91 -7.44 12.17
C GLY A 332 27.64 -6.10 12.33
N ARG A 333 28.18 -5.54 11.24
CA ARG A 333 28.72 -4.18 11.22
C ARG A 333 27.62 -3.16 11.44
N ALA A 334 28.00 -1.97 11.93
CA ALA A 334 27.05 -0.90 12.17
C ALA A 334 26.55 -0.30 10.83
N PRO A 335 25.34 0.31 10.80
CA PRO A 335 24.79 0.93 9.59
C PRO A 335 25.71 1.98 8.95
N ARG A 336 26.50 2.68 9.77
CA ARG A 336 27.49 3.63 9.27
C ARG A 336 28.60 2.96 8.48
N ASP A 337 29.10 1.81 8.95
CA ASP A 337 30.13 1.04 8.25
C ASP A 337 29.58 0.51 6.91
N MET A 338 28.30 0.06 6.89
CA MET A 338 27.63 -0.36 5.66
C MET A 338 27.48 0.79 4.68
N ASN A 339 27.05 1.95 5.15
CA ASN A 339 26.97 3.16 4.34
C ASN A 339 28.32 3.58 3.76
N GLU A 340 29.37 3.51 4.58
CA GLU A 340 30.75 3.83 4.17
C GLU A 340 31.35 2.81 3.20
N ALA A 341 30.84 1.59 3.20
CA ALA A 341 31.19 0.54 2.25
C ALA A 341 30.38 0.60 0.93
N GLY A 342 29.52 1.63 0.74
CA GLY A 342 28.77 1.83 -0.49
C GLY A 342 27.37 1.19 -0.48
N VAL A 343 26.81 0.85 0.70
CA VAL A 343 25.42 0.39 0.80
C VAL A 343 24.48 1.58 0.93
N ALA A 344 23.45 1.63 0.08
CA ALA A 344 22.31 2.55 0.22
C ALA A 344 21.06 1.78 0.63
N TYR A 345 20.16 2.46 1.36
CA TYR A 345 18.93 1.86 1.85
C TYR A 345 17.75 2.81 1.71
N VAL A 346 16.76 2.38 0.96
CA VAL A 346 15.43 3.03 0.89
C VAL A 346 14.47 2.21 1.73
N PRO A 347 14.02 2.72 2.89
CA PRO A 347 13.21 1.96 3.85
C PRO A 347 11.73 1.91 3.49
N ALA A 348 11.06 0.83 3.88
CA ALA A 348 9.61 0.68 3.80
C ALA A 348 8.86 1.76 4.61
N ASP A 349 9.34 2.08 5.80
CA ASP A 349 8.80 3.18 6.62
C ASP A 349 9.73 4.39 6.58
N ARG A 350 9.42 5.31 5.65
CA ARG A 350 10.17 6.56 5.47
C ARG A 350 10.13 7.50 6.67
N HIS A 351 9.08 7.41 7.52
CA HIS A 351 8.93 8.27 8.69
C HIS A 351 9.77 7.76 9.88
N ARG A 352 9.97 6.46 9.98
CA ARG A 352 10.76 5.84 11.04
C ARG A 352 12.25 5.80 10.73
N PHE A 353 12.60 5.47 9.48
CA PHE A 353 13.98 5.20 9.08
C PHE A 353 14.49 6.10 7.95
N GLY A 354 13.60 6.75 7.20
CA GLY A 354 13.97 7.53 6.01
C GLY A 354 14.26 8.99 6.29
N LEU A 355 13.41 9.68 7.03
CA LEU A 355 13.45 11.14 7.22
C LEU A 355 13.31 11.54 8.69
N ILE A 356 13.93 12.65 9.04
CA ILE A 356 13.65 13.38 10.30
C ILE A 356 12.65 14.48 9.94
N LEU A 357 11.36 14.23 10.17
CA LEU A 357 10.26 15.09 9.71
C LEU A 357 10.32 16.53 10.23
N SER A 358 10.90 16.75 11.41
CA SER A 358 11.07 18.07 12.03
C SER A 358 12.26 18.86 11.45
N PHE A 359 13.17 18.22 10.71
CA PHE A 359 14.35 18.84 10.14
C PHE A 359 14.06 19.47 8.77
N PRO A 360 14.84 20.47 8.35
CA PRO A 360 14.82 20.99 7.00
C PRO A 360 15.05 19.89 5.96
N LEU A 361 14.48 20.05 4.76
CA LEU A 361 14.73 19.14 3.64
C LEU A 361 16.21 19.05 3.30
N SER A 362 16.93 20.19 3.30
CA SER A 362 18.38 20.25 3.07
C SER A 362 19.18 19.35 4.01
N ASP A 363 18.83 19.32 5.31
CA ASP A 363 19.50 18.44 6.28
C ASP A 363 19.17 16.96 6.04
N ASN A 364 17.93 16.66 5.66
CA ASN A 364 17.52 15.31 5.31
C ASN A 364 18.24 14.77 4.07
N LEU A 365 18.50 15.62 3.06
CA LEU A 365 19.19 15.22 1.83
C LEU A 365 20.68 14.89 2.05
N VAL A 366 21.31 15.41 3.10
CA VAL A 366 22.71 15.08 3.45
C VAL A 366 22.83 14.21 4.70
N LEU A 367 21.73 13.66 5.23
CA LEU A 367 21.67 12.97 6.52
C LEU A 367 22.69 11.83 6.66
N THR A 368 22.99 11.12 5.58
CA THR A 368 23.95 9.99 5.55
C THR A 368 25.38 10.42 5.23
N SER A 369 25.61 11.69 4.88
CA SER A 369 26.90 12.21 4.40
C SER A 369 27.36 13.54 5.05
N TYR A 370 26.54 14.11 5.93
CA TYR A 370 26.75 15.46 6.52
C TYR A 370 28.14 15.66 7.16
N TYR A 371 28.79 14.59 7.59
CA TYR A 371 30.10 14.60 8.28
C TYR A 371 31.29 14.50 7.33
N ARG A 372 31.04 14.38 6.02
CA ARG A 372 32.08 14.25 4.98
C ARG A 372 32.23 15.54 4.19
N SER A 373 33.38 15.72 3.52
CA SER A 373 33.52 16.73 2.48
C SER A 373 32.54 16.44 1.33
N PRO A 374 31.91 17.48 0.73
CA PRO A 374 32.08 18.91 0.96
C PRO A 374 31.24 19.50 2.11
N PHE A 375 30.40 18.70 2.81
CA PHE A 375 29.41 19.17 3.78
C PHE A 375 30.00 19.47 5.15
N ALA A 376 31.21 18.96 5.45
CA ALA A 376 31.91 19.25 6.69
C ALA A 376 33.41 19.39 6.49
N ARG A 377 34.03 20.22 7.33
CA ARG A 377 35.46 20.38 7.49
C ARG A 377 35.81 20.13 8.97
N GLY A 378 36.24 18.91 9.30
CA GLY A 378 36.40 18.49 10.68
C GLY A 378 35.07 18.48 11.44
N LEU A 379 34.95 19.28 12.51
CA LEU A 379 33.72 19.37 13.30
C LEU A 379 32.75 20.45 12.84
N LEU A 380 33.11 21.24 11.82
CA LEU A 380 32.30 22.34 11.31
C LEU A 380 31.55 21.92 10.06
N ARG A 381 30.23 22.11 10.07
CA ARG A 381 29.38 21.94 8.88
C ARG A 381 29.50 23.14 7.95
N ASP A 382 29.46 22.88 6.66
CA ASP A 382 29.40 23.90 5.61
C ASP A 382 27.94 24.06 5.14
N GLU A 383 27.21 24.95 5.78
CA GLU A 383 25.78 25.18 5.49
C GLU A 383 25.56 25.68 4.05
N ALA A 384 26.53 26.40 3.48
CA ALA A 384 26.42 26.87 2.10
C ALA A 384 26.60 25.72 1.09
N ALA A 385 27.50 24.78 1.37
CA ALA A 385 27.65 23.57 0.55
C ALA A 385 26.41 22.68 0.65
N ILE A 386 25.86 22.48 1.85
CA ILE A 386 24.63 21.70 2.07
C ILE A 386 23.45 22.30 1.29
N ARG A 387 23.28 23.63 1.34
CA ARG A 387 22.19 24.31 0.63
C ARG A 387 22.33 24.17 -0.89
N ARG A 388 23.51 24.39 -1.44
CA ARG A 388 23.76 24.24 -2.88
C ARG A 388 23.46 22.81 -3.36
N GLU A 389 23.92 21.81 -2.62
CA GLU A 389 23.64 20.42 -2.93
C GLU A 389 22.13 20.13 -2.87
N ALA A 390 21.46 20.59 -1.83
CA ALA A 390 20.03 20.40 -1.67
C ALA A 390 19.23 21.01 -2.83
N GLU A 391 19.58 22.23 -3.27
CA GLU A 391 18.93 22.87 -4.42
C GLU A 391 19.14 22.09 -5.70
N ALA A 392 20.35 21.60 -5.97
CA ALA A 392 20.68 20.79 -7.14
C ALA A 392 19.96 19.40 -7.12
N VAL A 393 19.88 18.78 -5.95
CA VAL A 393 19.17 17.49 -5.77
C VAL A 393 17.67 17.66 -5.92
N ILE A 394 17.08 18.73 -5.37
CA ILE A 394 15.65 19.05 -5.51
C ILE A 394 15.28 19.18 -6.99
N GLU A 395 16.09 19.90 -7.77
CA GLU A 395 15.86 20.06 -9.21
C GLU A 395 16.02 18.73 -9.97
N ARG A 396 17.13 18.00 -9.75
CA ARG A 396 17.44 16.74 -10.43
C ARG A 396 16.41 15.64 -10.21
N PHE A 397 15.81 15.58 -9.00
CA PHE A 397 14.85 14.56 -8.63
C PHE A 397 13.39 15.05 -8.66
N ASP A 398 13.15 16.24 -9.21
CA ASP A 398 11.79 16.84 -9.27
C ASP A 398 11.05 16.76 -7.93
N ILE A 399 11.72 17.22 -6.84
CA ILE A 399 11.09 17.27 -5.53
C ILE A 399 10.28 18.57 -5.45
N ARG A 400 8.96 18.45 -5.42
CA ARG A 400 8.06 19.61 -5.36
C ARG A 400 8.04 20.18 -3.96
N THR A 401 8.72 21.30 -3.77
CA THR A 401 8.87 22.00 -2.50
C THR A 401 9.00 23.51 -2.72
N PRO A 402 8.51 24.36 -1.79
CA PRO A 402 8.73 25.81 -1.85
C PRO A 402 10.21 26.21 -1.71
N SER A 403 10.99 25.46 -0.93
CA SER A 403 12.42 25.70 -0.72
C SER A 403 13.12 24.51 -0.06
N ALA A 404 14.46 24.48 -0.08
CA ALA A 404 15.25 23.48 0.63
C ALA A 404 15.18 23.58 2.17
N THR A 405 14.69 24.70 2.70
CA THR A 405 14.64 24.97 4.14
C THR A 405 13.31 24.57 4.81
N VAL A 406 12.30 24.15 4.04
CA VAL A 406 11.05 23.68 4.64
C VAL A 406 11.26 22.38 5.40
N ARG A 407 10.45 22.15 6.42
CA ARG A 407 10.49 20.89 7.17
C ARG A 407 10.04 19.73 6.29
N ALA A 408 10.78 18.62 6.30
CA ALA A 408 10.45 17.43 5.52
C ALA A 408 9.02 16.91 5.78
N GLY A 409 8.52 17.08 7.01
CA GLY A 409 7.15 16.69 7.38
C GLY A 409 6.03 17.47 6.69
N THR A 410 6.34 18.61 6.03
CA THR A 410 5.33 19.38 5.27
C THR A 410 5.19 18.94 3.82
N LEU A 411 6.07 18.07 3.35
CA LEU A 411 6.02 17.52 1.99
C LEU A 411 4.93 16.45 1.87
N SER A 412 4.39 16.28 0.66
CA SER A 412 3.54 15.13 0.37
C SER A 412 4.33 13.82 0.45
N GLY A 413 3.65 12.68 0.66
CA GLY A 413 4.28 11.38 0.77
C GLY A 413 5.17 11.04 -0.42
N GLY A 414 4.74 11.31 -1.66
CA GLY A 414 5.56 11.11 -2.86
C GLY A 414 6.83 11.98 -2.85
N ASN A 415 6.74 13.26 -2.46
CA ASN A 415 7.93 14.13 -2.37
C ASN A 415 8.85 13.75 -1.20
N GLN A 416 8.31 13.23 -0.09
CA GLN A 416 9.12 12.65 0.98
C GLN A 416 9.91 11.44 0.48
N GLN A 417 9.27 10.55 -0.27
CA GLN A 417 9.95 9.38 -0.84
C GLN A 417 10.99 9.78 -1.88
N LYS A 418 10.66 10.73 -2.77
CA LYS A 418 11.64 11.31 -3.70
C LYS A 418 12.86 11.87 -2.97
N ALA A 419 12.68 12.50 -1.80
CA ALA A 419 13.79 13.01 -0.99
C ALA A 419 14.67 11.87 -0.43
N VAL A 420 14.08 10.76 0.04
CA VAL A 420 14.83 9.58 0.47
C VAL A 420 15.60 8.97 -0.71
N VAL A 421 14.92 8.73 -1.83
CA VAL A 421 15.53 8.20 -3.06
C VAL A 421 16.65 9.10 -3.55
N ALA A 422 16.43 10.41 -3.61
CA ALA A 422 17.41 11.38 -4.05
C ALA A 422 18.70 11.35 -3.23
N ARG A 423 18.56 11.24 -1.89
CA ARG A 423 19.69 11.09 -0.97
C ARG A 423 20.46 9.81 -1.21
N GLU A 424 19.74 8.69 -1.33
CA GLU A 424 20.37 7.38 -1.44
C GLU A 424 20.95 7.14 -2.84
N PHE A 425 20.28 7.57 -3.91
CA PHE A 425 20.73 7.37 -5.29
C PHE A 425 21.79 8.39 -5.76
N GLY A 426 21.92 9.51 -5.04
CA GLY A 426 22.81 10.62 -5.42
C GLY A 426 24.30 10.34 -5.25
N ARG A 427 24.72 9.15 -4.83
CA ARG A 427 26.10 8.77 -4.54
C ARG A 427 26.54 7.51 -5.30
N ASP A 428 27.84 7.22 -5.27
CA ASP A 428 28.38 5.97 -5.81
C ASP A 428 28.01 4.80 -4.89
N LEU A 429 27.48 3.74 -5.47
CA LEU A 429 26.93 2.60 -4.74
C LEU A 429 27.50 1.28 -5.23
N GLU A 430 27.85 0.41 -4.28
CA GLU A 430 28.08 -1.01 -4.51
C GLU A 430 26.74 -1.78 -4.46
N LEU A 431 25.93 -1.51 -3.43
CA LEU A 431 24.66 -2.17 -3.19
C LEU A 431 23.57 -1.14 -2.89
N LEU A 432 22.44 -1.26 -3.57
CA LEU A 432 21.20 -0.53 -3.27
C LEU A 432 20.15 -1.50 -2.74
N VAL A 433 19.69 -1.29 -1.52
CA VAL A 433 18.60 -2.05 -0.91
C VAL A 433 17.32 -1.21 -0.97
N LEU A 434 16.34 -1.69 -1.69
CA LEU A 434 15.02 -1.10 -1.86
C LEU A 434 14.00 -1.95 -1.09
N ASP A 435 13.49 -1.42 -0.01
CA ASP A 435 12.52 -2.10 0.85
C ASP A 435 11.16 -1.40 0.72
N GLN A 436 10.21 -2.04 0.06
CA GLN A 436 8.89 -1.50 -0.25
C GLN A 436 8.95 -0.08 -0.86
N PRO A 437 9.79 0.17 -1.88
CA PRO A 437 10.16 1.54 -2.29
C PRO A 437 8.98 2.35 -2.82
N THR A 438 7.93 1.69 -3.29
CA THR A 438 6.76 2.32 -3.92
C THR A 438 5.52 2.31 -3.04
N ARG A 439 5.60 1.71 -1.85
CA ARG A 439 4.44 1.54 -0.96
C ARG A 439 3.75 2.86 -0.63
N GLY A 440 2.45 2.93 -0.97
CA GLY A 440 1.60 4.09 -0.69
C GLY A 440 1.99 5.34 -1.49
N LEU A 441 2.57 5.16 -2.67
CA LEU A 441 2.89 6.23 -3.61
C LEU A 441 1.84 6.30 -4.73
N ASP A 442 1.85 7.42 -5.41
CA ASP A 442 1.11 7.62 -6.65
C ASP A 442 1.86 7.03 -7.85
N VAL A 443 1.12 6.75 -8.94
CA VAL A 443 1.64 6.11 -10.15
C VAL A 443 2.84 6.87 -10.75
N GLY A 444 2.79 8.21 -10.78
CA GLY A 444 3.89 9.01 -11.32
C GLY A 444 5.16 8.95 -10.45
N SER A 445 5.01 8.78 -9.13
CA SER A 445 6.14 8.57 -8.21
C SER A 445 6.71 7.16 -8.34
N ILE A 446 5.87 6.14 -8.58
CA ILE A 446 6.29 4.76 -8.83
C ILE A 446 7.13 4.70 -10.10
N GLU A 447 6.61 5.20 -11.23
CA GLU A 447 7.33 5.28 -12.50
C GLU A 447 8.72 5.92 -12.34
N PHE A 448 8.78 7.03 -11.61
CA PHE A 448 10.03 7.74 -11.37
C PHE A 448 11.05 6.87 -10.61
N ILE A 449 10.64 6.19 -9.53
CA ILE A 449 11.52 5.36 -8.71
C ILE A 449 12.03 4.15 -9.50
N HIS A 450 11.14 3.47 -10.23
CA HIS A 450 11.49 2.32 -11.08
C HIS A 450 12.53 2.71 -12.12
N ARG A 451 12.31 3.83 -12.85
CA ARG A 451 13.27 4.33 -13.85
C ARG A 451 14.63 4.65 -13.23
N GLN A 452 14.67 5.26 -12.05
CA GLN A 452 15.92 5.56 -11.35
C GLN A 452 16.64 4.28 -10.89
N ALA A 453 15.90 3.26 -10.41
CA ALA A 453 16.47 1.98 -10.00
C ALA A 453 17.07 1.23 -11.20
N ILE A 454 16.36 1.16 -12.33
CA ILE A 454 16.87 0.55 -13.55
C ILE A 454 18.14 1.27 -14.05
N ALA A 455 18.14 2.60 -14.07
CA ALA A 455 19.32 3.37 -14.45
C ALA A 455 20.54 3.08 -13.54
N LYS A 456 20.33 2.82 -12.25
CA LYS A 456 21.39 2.41 -11.32
C LYS A 456 21.87 0.98 -11.60
N ARG A 457 20.96 0.03 -11.88
CA ARG A 457 21.30 -1.33 -12.32
C ARG A 457 22.18 -1.29 -13.58
N ASP A 458 21.73 -0.55 -14.58
CA ASP A 458 22.43 -0.45 -15.87
C ASP A 458 23.80 0.23 -15.73
N ALA A 459 23.97 1.08 -14.73
CA ALA A 459 25.27 1.64 -14.35
C ALA A 459 26.17 0.66 -13.55
N GLY A 460 25.72 -0.58 -13.30
CA GLY A 460 26.49 -1.64 -12.65
C GLY A 460 26.23 -1.78 -11.15
N THR A 461 25.30 -1.04 -10.56
CA THR A 461 24.95 -1.20 -9.13
C THR A 461 24.21 -2.51 -8.90
N ALA A 462 24.56 -3.27 -7.85
CA ALA A 462 23.78 -4.41 -7.39
C ALA A 462 22.54 -3.90 -6.64
N ILE A 463 21.35 -4.47 -6.92
CA ILE A 463 20.10 -4.03 -6.30
C ILE A 463 19.40 -5.23 -5.66
N LEU A 464 19.07 -5.09 -4.37
CA LEU A 464 18.18 -6.00 -3.64
C LEU A 464 16.84 -5.28 -3.48
N LEU A 465 15.82 -5.75 -4.18
CA LEU A 465 14.45 -5.25 -4.10
C LEU A 465 13.61 -6.17 -3.23
N VAL A 466 13.00 -5.63 -2.19
CA VAL A 466 12.03 -6.35 -1.36
C VAL A 466 10.69 -5.67 -1.51
N SER A 467 9.68 -6.39 -1.97
CA SER A 467 8.33 -5.86 -2.13
C SER A 467 7.26 -6.90 -1.83
N ALA A 468 6.17 -6.46 -1.22
CA ALA A 468 4.95 -7.24 -1.08
C ALA A 468 4.06 -7.16 -2.35
N GLU A 469 4.30 -6.16 -3.19
CA GLU A 469 3.61 -5.98 -4.47
C GLU A 469 4.25 -6.91 -5.51
N LEU A 470 3.51 -7.96 -5.86
CA LEU A 470 4.02 -8.99 -6.77
C LEU A 470 4.31 -8.43 -8.17
N ASP A 471 3.50 -7.47 -8.63
CA ASP A 471 3.68 -6.85 -9.93
C ASP A 471 5.00 -6.05 -9.98
N GLU A 472 5.34 -5.30 -8.93
CA GLU A 472 6.62 -4.61 -8.82
C GLU A 472 7.81 -5.58 -8.89
N ILE A 473 7.71 -6.72 -8.20
CA ILE A 473 8.76 -7.76 -8.23
C ILE A 473 8.91 -8.33 -9.65
N LEU A 474 7.81 -8.68 -10.33
CA LEU A 474 7.82 -9.25 -11.67
C LEU A 474 8.35 -8.27 -12.73
N GLU A 475 7.97 -6.99 -12.60
CA GLU A 475 8.39 -5.94 -13.55
C GLU A 475 9.85 -5.57 -13.41
N MET A 476 10.35 -5.50 -12.18
CA MET A 476 11.66 -4.91 -11.89
C MET A 476 12.80 -5.94 -11.83
N SER A 477 12.50 -7.20 -11.48
CA SER A 477 13.54 -8.15 -11.07
C SER A 477 14.11 -8.95 -12.24
N ASP A 478 15.43 -9.09 -12.26
CA ASP A 478 16.13 -10.01 -13.16
C ASP A 478 16.08 -11.44 -12.63
N ARG A 479 16.10 -11.60 -11.30
CA ARG A 479 15.85 -12.86 -10.59
C ARG A 479 14.93 -12.61 -9.40
N ILE A 480 14.11 -13.62 -9.06
CA ILE A 480 13.12 -13.53 -7.98
C ILE A 480 13.39 -14.63 -6.96
N GLY A 481 13.77 -14.24 -5.75
CA GLY A 481 13.81 -15.13 -4.58
C GLY A 481 12.46 -15.11 -3.86
N VAL A 482 11.80 -16.25 -3.74
CA VAL A 482 10.53 -16.33 -3.01
C VAL A 482 10.78 -16.70 -1.57
N MET A 483 10.36 -15.82 -0.66
CA MET A 483 10.54 -16.01 0.78
C MET A 483 9.27 -16.52 1.45
N TYR A 484 9.38 -17.64 2.15
CA TYR A 484 8.30 -18.24 2.91
C TYR A 484 8.81 -18.75 4.27
N ARG A 485 8.16 -18.32 5.36
CA ARG A 485 8.50 -18.70 6.74
C ARG A 485 9.98 -18.60 7.08
N GLY A 486 10.63 -17.52 6.64
CA GLY A 486 12.02 -17.22 6.95
C GLY A 486 13.06 -17.91 6.09
N GLN A 487 12.68 -18.53 4.99
CA GLN A 487 13.58 -19.21 4.05
C GLN A 487 13.31 -18.77 2.62
N ILE A 488 14.34 -18.69 1.79
CA ILE A 488 14.20 -18.60 0.34
C ILE A 488 13.88 -20.00 -0.18
N VAL A 489 12.62 -20.23 -0.55
CA VAL A 489 12.15 -21.57 -0.99
C VAL A 489 12.47 -21.84 -2.44
N ARG A 490 12.60 -20.77 -3.25
CA ARG A 490 12.93 -20.88 -4.68
C ARG A 490 13.54 -19.58 -5.21
N VAL A 491 14.39 -19.70 -6.21
CA VAL A 491 14.86 -18.57 -7.01
C VAL A 491 14.43 -18.83 -8.45
N LEU A 492 13.73 -17.86 -9.05
CA LEU A 492 13.17 -17.92 -10.39
C LEU A 492 13.89 -16.89 -11.28
N ASP A 493 13.86 -17.12 -12.58
CA ASP A 493 14.28 -16.14 -13.59
C ASP A 493 13.15 -15.10 -13.76
N GLY A 494 13.43 -13.83 -13.52
CA GLY A 494 12.42 -12.78 -13.48
C GLY A 494 11.63 -12.61 -14.78
N PRO A 495 12.29 -12.54 -15.97
CA PRO A 495 11.64 -12.39 -17.27
C PRO A 495 10.63 -13.49 -17.60
N THR A 496 10.79 -14.70 -17.07
CA THR A 496 9.98 -15.87 -17.37
C THR A 496 9.10 -16.32 -16.21
N ALA A 497 9.16 -15.63 -15.07
CA ALA A 497 8.40 -16.00 -13.88
C ALA A 497 6.89 -15.81 -14.09
N ASP A 498 6.12 -16.86 -13.77
CA ASP A 498 4.66 -16.81 -13.80
C ASP A 498 4.09 -16.24 -12.49
N LYS A 499 3.18 -15.27 -12.61
CA LYS A 499 2.56 -14.57 -11.48
C LYS A 499 1.87 -15.54 -10.50
N ASN A 500 1.17 -16.53 -11.04
CA ASN A 500 0.44 -17.51 -10.22
C ASN A 500 1.41 -18.46 -9.51
N GLU A 501 2.50 -18.89 -10.20
CA GLU A 501 3.54 -19.71 -9.58
C GLU A 501 4.18 -18.98 -8.41
N VAL A 502 4.60 -17.74 -8.59
CA VAL A 502 5.18 -16.92 -7.51
C VAL A 502 4.18 -16.74 -6.38
N GLY A 503 2.91 -16.40 -6.67
CA GLY A 503 1.85 -16.23 -5.68
C GLY A 503 1.61 -17.50 -4.84
N ILE A 504 1.57 -18.68 -5.47
CA ILE A 504 1.43 -19.96 -4.76
C ILE A 504 2.65 -20.22 -3.86
N LEU A 505 3.86 -19.99 -4.36
CA LEU A 505 5.08 -20.15 -3.57
C LEU A 505 5.11 -19.21 -2.35
N MET A 506 4.68 -17.95 -2.51
CA MET A 506 4.56 -16.98 -1.42
C MET A 506 3.57 -17.44 -0.33
N ALA A 507 2.46 -18.05 -0.74
CA ALA A 507 1.40 -18.49 0.18
C ALA A 507 1.69 -19.84 0.86
N THR A 508 2.33 -20.77 0.15
CA THR A 508 2.45 -22.18 0.59
C THR A 508 3.88 -22.69 0.76
N GLY A 509 4.87 -21.94 0.25
CA GLY A 509 6.26 -22.41 0.20
C GLY A 509 6.50 -23.55 -0.79
N GLY A 510 5.57 -23.80 -1.72
CA GLY A 510 5.66 -24.89 -2.70
C GLY A 510 5.24 -26.27 -2.16
N ALA A 511 4.71 -26.36 -0.94
CA ALA A 511 4.07 -27.57 -0.47
C ALA A 511 2.82 -27.83 -1.32
N ALA A 512 2.76 -28.96 -2.03
CA ALA A 512 1.56 -29.38 -2.73
C ALA A 512 0.38 -29.38 -1.75
N ARG A 513 -0.71 -28.70 -2.07
CA ARG A 513 -1.97 -28.83 -1.31
C ARG A 513 -2.27 -30.33 -1.23
N PRO A 514 -2.49 -30.92 -0.04
CA PRO A 514 -2.95 -32.29 0.03
C PRO A 514 -4.25 -32.39 -0.77
N ALA A 515 -4.36 -33.40 -1.63
CA ALA A 515 -5.47 -33.60 -2.57
C ALA A 515 -6.87 -33.74 -1.90
N ALA A 516 -6.95 -33.65 -0.58
CA ALA A 516 -8.18 -33.70 0.20
C ALA A 516 -9.05 -32.44 0.09
N ASP A 517 -8.46 -31.24 -0.10
CA ASP A 517 -9.22 -29.98 -0.18
C ASP A 517 -9.83 -29.69 -1.56
N MET A 518 -9.42 -30.44 -2.60
CA MET A 518 -9.97 -30.29 -3.96
C MET A 518 -11.28 -31.06 -4.19
N ALA A 519 -11.66 -31.93 -3.28
CA ALA A 519 -12.87 -32.75 -3.42
C ALA A 519 -14.13 -32.08 -2.82
N GLU A 520 -13.97 -31.13 -1.89
CA GLU A 520 -15.11 -30.43 -1.25
C GLU A 520 -15.63 -29.23 -2.04
N VAL A 521 -14.90 -28.73 -3.04
CA VAL A 521 -15.35 -27.60 -3.89
C VAL A 521 -16.20 -28.06 -5.09
N ARG A 522 -16.39 -29.39 -5.27
CA ARG A 522 -17.19 -29.99 -6.38
C ARG A 522 -18.41 -30.80 -5.93
N ALA A 523 -18.86 -30.66 -4.70
CA ALA A 523 -20.08 -31.31 -4.24
C ALA A 523 -21.16 -30.29 -3.89
#